data_2ff2e68913528c2852b2920896596a67
#
_entry.id   2ff2e68913528c2852b2920896596a67
#
_cell.length_a   1.000
_cell.length_b   1.000
_cell.length_c   1.000
_cell.angle_alpha   90.00
_cell.angle_beta   90.00
_cell.angle_gamma   90.00
#
_symmetry.space_group_name_H-M   'P 1'
#
loop_
_entity.id
_entity.type
_entity.pdbx_description
1 polymer ?
#
loop_
_entity_poly.entity_id
_entity_poly.type
_entity_poly.pdbx_seq_one_letter_code
_entity_poly.pdbx_strand_id
1 'polypeptide(L)'
;MRIQDLKSLLFATLIAATTPALTQQPPAHQSVEQPAPGKPAAPKPQDTEVWEPVPKVVTPGSTDAAPPSDAIVLFDGKDLNEWVSAQDGSPARWIVADGVMTVNKAQGVGNIQTKRAFRNYQLHIEWKIPENVTGTDQARGNSGVFLASTGPGDAGYELQVLDSYNNKTYVNGQAGSIYKQGIPLVNPNRKPGEWQTYDVVWTAPTFNADDSLKTPANVTVFFNGVLVQNHFELKGQTLYIGQPFYKKYDTAPIKLQAHGDHSEPISFRNIWIRELN
;
A
#
# COMPACT_ATOMS: atom_id res chain seq x y z
N MET A 1 -56.31 17.97 -29.71
CA MET A 1 -57.20 17.87 -30.90
C MET A 1 -57.55 16.41 -31.02
N ARG A 2 -58.78 16.10 -30.53
CA ARG A 2 -59.86 15.35 -31.18
C ARG A 2 -59.47 13.90 -31.64
N ILE A 3 -60.22 12.84 -31.42
CA ILE A 3 -61.59 12.50 -31.02
C ILE A 3 -61.72 11.02 -31.36
N GLN A 4 -62.25 10.20 -30.44
CA GLN A 4 -63.33 9.21 -30.56
C GLN A 4 -63.35 8.27 -31.82
N ASP A 5 -63.67 6.98 -31.61
CA ASP A 5 -65.02 6.38 -31.60
C ASP A 5 -64.89 4.86 -31.32
N LEU A 6 -65.47 4.27 -30.40
CA LEU A 6 -66.78 3.66 -30.12
C LEU A 6 -67.42 2.96 -31.32
N LYS A 7 -67.58 1.64 -31.28
CA LYS A 7 -68.77 0.90 -31.80
C LYS A 7 -68.99 -0.42 -31.13
N SER A 8 -70.16 -0.51 -30.57
CA SER A 8 -70.86 -1.70 -30.03
C SER A 8 -71.49 -2.58 -31.12
N LEU A 9 -71.97 -3.73 -30.68
CA LEU A 9 -73.11 -4.58 -31.14
C LEU A 9 -72.65 -6.02 -31.44
N LEU A 10 -73.35 -7.08 -31.19
CA LEU A 10 -74.75 -7.44 -30.84
C LEU A 10 -74.82 -8.85 -30.29
N PHE A 11 -75.87 -9.12 -29.53
CA PHE A 11 -76.36 -10.41 -29.00
C PHE A 11 -76.64 -11.48 -30.04
N ALA A 12 -76.36 -12.75 -29.65
CA ALA A 12 -77.16 -13.87 -30.13
C ALA A 12 -77.27 -14.93 -29.02
N THR A 13 -78.45 -15.06 -28.48
CA THR A 13 -78.90 -16.12 -27.56
C THR A 13 -79.18 -17.42 -28.30
N LEU A 14 -78.56 -18.52 -27.88
CA LEU A 14 -78.98 -19.86 -28.30
C LEU A 14 -79.26 -20.69 -27.04
N ILE A 15 -80.54 -21.11 -26.86
CA ILE A 15 -80.98 -22.01 -25.80
C ILE A 15 -80.77 -23.46 -26.33
N ALA A 16 -80.00 -24.26 -25.59
CA ALA A 16 -79.96 -25.73 -25.84
C ALA A 16 -80.12 -26.44 -24.48
N ALA A 17 -80.95 -27.44 -24.52
CA ALA A 17 -81.51 -28.24 -23.44
C ALA A 17 -80.44 -29.05 -22.66
N THR A 18 -80.62 -29.12 -21.35
CA THR A 18 -79.73 -29.83 -20.41
C THR A 18 -80.23 -31.24 -20.19
N THR A 19 -79.32 -32.23 -20.36
CA THR A 19 -79.43 -33.56 -19.74
C THR A 19 -78.50 -33.61 -18.51
N PRO A 20 -78.93 -34.21 -17.40
CA PRO A 20 -78.08 -34.25 -16.20
C PRO A 20 -77.04 -35.38 -16.36
N ALA A 21 -75.77 -35.02 -16.37
CA ALA A 21 -74.63 -35.93 -16.22
C ALA A 21 -74.34 -36.15 -14.73
N LEU A 22 -74.30 -37.41 -14.32
CA LEU A 22 -73.83 -37.83 -13.01
C LEU A 22 -72.34 -37.40 -12.89
N THR A 23 -72.06 -36.44 -12.05
CA THR A 23 -70.68 -36.07 -11.65
C THR A 23 -70.13 -37.04 -10.63
N GLN A 24 -69.20 -37.91 -11.05
CA GLN A 24 -68.30 -38.61 -10.12
C GLN A 24 -67.38 -37.57 -9.47
N GLN A 25 -67.46 -37.51 -8.18
CA GLN A 25 -66.58 -36.68 -7.34
C GLN A 25 -65.15 -37.30 -7.39
N PRO A 26 -64.10 -36.53 -7.77
CA PRO A 26 -62.74 -37.05 -7.71
C PRO A 26 -62.34 -37.30 -6.25
N PRO A 27 -61.43 -38.26 -5.98
CA PRO A 27 -60.98 -38.54 -4.62
C PRO A 27 -60.30 -37.31 -4.02
N ALA A 28 -60.61 -37.02 -2.77
CA ALA A 28 -60.03 -35.95 -1.99
C ALA A 28 -58.48 -36.13 -1.95
N HIS A 29 -57.75 -35.22 -2.63
CA HIS A 29 -56.33 -35.09 -2.41
C HIS A 29 -56.14 -34.66 -0.94
N GLN A 30 -55.60 -35.56 -0.15
CA GLN A 30 -55.01 -35.20 1.13
C GLN A 30 -53.81 -34.28 0.83
N SER A 31 -54.00 -32.99 1.02
CA SER A 31 -52.87 -32.03 1.07
C SER A 31 -51.97 -32.46 2.22
N VAL A 32 -50.81 -32.98 1.89
CA VAL A 32 -49.72 -33.13 2.84
C VAL A 32 -49.31 -31.68 3.20
N GLU A 33 -49.74 -31.26 4.39
CA GLU A 33 -49.34 -29.97 4.95
C GLU A 33 -47.83 -30.02 5.14
N GLN A 34 -47.09 -29.35 4.26
CA GLN A 34 -45.66 -29.12 4.47
C GLN A 34 -45.53 -28.33 5.77
N PRO A 35 -44.70 -28.81 6.71
CA PRO A 35 -44.47 -28.06 7.97
C PRO A 35 -44.00 -26.67 7.57
N ALA A 36 -44.66 -25.64 8.09
CA ALA A 36 -44.27 -24.24 7.92
C ALA A 36 -42.77 -24.08 8.25
N PRO A 37 -41.98 -23.38 7.44
CA PRO A 37 -40.57 -23.15 7.74
C PRO A 37 -40.47 -22.55 9.13
N GLY A 38 -39.80 -23.29 10.02
CA GLY A 38 -39.63 -22.89 11.43
C GLY A 38 -39.02 -21.50 11.47
N LYS A 39 -39.52 -20.66 12.39
CA LYS A 39 -38.96 -19.33 12.64
C LYS A 39 -37.43 -19.46 12.80
N PRO A 40 -36.59 -18.67 12.07
CA PRO A 40 -35.15 -18.73 12.23
C PRO A 40 -34.78 -18.63 13.70
N ALA A 41 -33.86 -19.46 14.16
CA ALA A 41 -33.35 -19.39 15.52
C ALA A 41 -32.80 -17.98 15.79
N ALA A 42 -33.01 -17.48 17.01
CA ALA A 42 -32.43 -16.18 17.37
C ALA A 42 -30.89 -16.24 17.28
N PRO A 43 -30.23 -15.22 16.70
CA PRO A 43 -28.79 -15.16 16.61
C PRO A 43 -28.13 -15.31 17.99
N LYS A 44 -27.02 -16.05 18.05
CA LYS A 44 -26.22 -16.25 19.25
C LYS A 44 -24.83 -15.64 19.06
N PRO A 45 -24.14 -15.23 20.15
CA PRO A 45 -22.76 -14.73 20.07
C PRO A 45 -21.82 -15.68 19.30
N GLN A 46 -21.98 -16.98 19.50
CA GLN A 46 -21.15 -18.04 18.93
C GLN A 46 -21.26 -18.14 17.40
N ASP A 47 -22.32 -17.60 16.79
CA ASP A 47 -22.55 -17.69 15.35
C ASP A 47 -21.53 -16.87 14.56
N THR A 48 -20.80 -15.94 15.21
CA THR A 48 -19.77 -15.07 14.61
C THR A 48 -18.38 -15.26 15.23
N GLU A 49 -18.21 -16.19 16.17
CA GLU A 49 -16.92 -16.49 16.76
C GLU A 49 -16.05 -17.29 15.78
N VAL A 50 -14.79 -16.83 15.59
CA VAL A 50 -13.79 -17.50 14.76
C VAL A 50 -12.58 -17.84 15.63
N TRP A 51 -12.29 -19.13 15.78
CA TRP A 51 -11.23 -19.63 16.67
C TRP A 51 -9.92 -19.94 15.94
N GLU A 52 -9.95 -20.09 14.64
CA GLU A 52 -8.80 -20.40 13.79
C GLU A 52 -8.75 -19.51 12.52
N PRO A 53 -7.55 -19.18 12.03
CA PRO A 53 -6.24 -19.53 12.59
C PRO A 53 -5.88 -18.69 13.83
N VAL A 54 -5.23 -19.30 14.81
CA VAL A 54 -4.71 -18.58 15.98
C VAL A 54 -3.56 -17.67 15.55
N PRO A 55 -3.57 -16.36 15.88
CA PRO A 55 -2.50 -15.44 15.53
C PRO A 55 -1.15 -15.87 16.11
N LYS A 56 -0.09 -15.79 15.29
CA LYS A 56 1.28 -16.07 15.75
C LYS A 56 1.69 -15.08 16.85
N VAL A 57 2.27 -15.59 17.92
CA VAL A 57 2.82 -14.75 19.00
C VAL A 57 4.12 -14.10 18.53
N VAL A 58 4.20 -12.78 18.60
CA VAL A 58 5.37 -11.97 18.30
C VAL A 58 5.71 -11.14 19.54
N THR A 59 6.96 -11.18 19.98
CA THR A 59 7.43 -10.31 21.05
C THR A 59 7.72 -8.92 20.47
N PRO A 60 7.07 -7.86 20.98
CA PRO A 60 7.37 -6.49 20.53
C PRO A 60 8.79 -6.09 20.91
N GLY A 61 9.34 -5.11 20.19
CA GLY A 61 10.63 -4.52 20.53
C GLY A 61 10.60 -3.81 21.90
N SER A 62 11.75 -3.56 22.47
CA SER A 62 11.90 -2.88 23.79
C SER A 62 11.42 -1.41 23.77
N THR A 63 11.31 -0.83 22.59
CA THR A 63 10.73 0.49 22.30
C THR A 63 9.94 0.40 21.00
N ASP A 64 9.11 1.40 20.69
CA ASP A 64 8.33 1.44 19.44
C ASP A 64 9.23 1.45 18.17
N ALA A 65 10.46 1.91 18.29
CA ALA A 65 11.45 1.94 17.21
C ALA A 65 12.29 0.64 17.13
N ALA A 66 12.28 -0.21 18.15
CA ALA A 66 13.09 -1.43 18.16
C ALA A 66 12.41 -2.56 17.35
N PRO A 67 13.18 -3.42 16.66
CA PRO A 67 12.62 -4.49 15.86
C PRO A 67 11.89 -5.52 16.74
N PRO A 68 10.66 -5.96 16.36
CA PRO A 68 10.00 -7.09 16.99
C PRO A 68 10.68 -8.42 16.65
N SER A 69 10.31 -9.49 17.36
CA SER A 69 11.00 -10.79 17.26
C SER A 69 10.90 -11.48 15.89
N ASP A 70 9.99 -11.07 15.02
CA ASP A 70 9.81 -11.57 13.65
C ASP A 70 10.30 -10.58 12.58
N ALA A 71 10.99 -9.52 12.99
CA ALA A 71 11.59 -8.57 12.07
C ALA A 71 12.88 -9.12 11.42
N ILE A 72 13.10 -8.67 10.20
CA ILE A 72 14.36 -8.81 9.47
C ILE A 72 15.10 -7.49 9.61
N VAL A 73 16.21 -7.51 10.30
CA VAL A 73 17.05 -6.32 10.49
C VAL A 73 17.89 -6.10 9.25
N LEU A 74 17.70 -4.95 8.61
CA LEU A 74 18.42 -4.56 7.39
C LEU A 74 19.65 -3.70 7.70
N PHE A 75 19.65 -2.98 8.82
CA PHE A 75 20.80 -2.24 9.31
C PHE A 75 20.70 -2.00 10.83
N ASP A 76 21.67 -2.54 11.57
CA ASP A 76 21.77 -2.44 13.04
C ASP A 76 22.93 -1.54 13.50
N GLY A 77 23.55 -0.81 12.57
CA GLY A 77 24.67 0.08 12.84
C GLY A 77 26.06 -0.54 12.67
N LYS A 78 26.20 -1.81 12.31
CA LYS A 78 27.49 -2.50 12.26
C LYS A 78 28.12 -2.50 10.87
N ASP A 79 27.36 -2.91 9.85
CA ASP A 79 27.88 -3.09 8.50
C ASP A 79 26.76 -2.98 7.43
N LEU A 80 27.16 -3.07 6.16
CA LEU A 80 26.26 -3.05 5.01
C LEU A 80 26.04 -4.45 4.40
N ASN A 81 26.14 -5.52 5.20
CA ASN A 81 26.07 -6.89 4.71
C ASN A 81 24.70 -7.23 4.05
N GLU A 82 23.63 -6.53 4.41
CA GLU A 82 22.31 -6.69 3.77
C GLU A 82 22.13 -5.82 2.51
N TRP A 83 23.15 -5.03 2.11
CA TRP A 83 23.06 -4.03 1.05
C TRP A 83 24.07 -4.26 -0.07
N VAL A 84 23.66 -3.89 -1.28
CA VAL A 84 24.51 -3.88 -2.49
C VAL A 84 24.30 -2.58 -3.26
N SER A 85 25.22 -2.26 -4.15
CA SER A 85 25.04 -1.22 -5.16
C SER A 85 23.82 -1.51 -6.02
N ALA A 86 22.91 -0.57 -6.15
CA ALA A 86 21.72 -0.70 -6.99
C ALA A 86 22.06 -0.66 -8.49
N GLN A 87 23.30 -0.26 -8.85
CA GLN A 87 23.76 -0.14 -10.22
C GLN A 87 24.20 -1.50 -10.80
N ASP A 88 24.97 -2.28 -10.01
CA ASP A 88 25.67 -3.46 -10.52
C ASP A 88 25.69 -4.66 -9.54
N GLY A 89 25.05 -4.54 -8.38
CA GLY A 89 25.01 -5.59 -7.37
C GLY A 89 26.34 -5.80 -6.61
N SER A 90 27.36 -4.97 -6.83
CA SER A 90 28.60 -4.99 -6.05
C SER A 90 28.36 -4.62 -4.59
N PRO A 91 29.28 -4.91 -3.66
CA PRO A 91 29.15 -4.49 -2.27
C PRO A 91 28.85 -2.99 -2.12
N ALA A 92 27.88 -2.65 -1.28
CA ALA A 92 27.54 -1.25 -1.00
C ALA A 92 28.75 -0.52 -0.42
N ARG A 93 28.96 0.76 -0.80
CA ARG A 93 30.12 1.57 -0.42
C ARG A 93 29.73 2.86 0.31
N TRP A 94 28.56 2.90 0.95
CA TRP A 94 28.20 3.99 1.87
C TRP A 94 29.07 3.91 3.12
N ILE A 95 29.20 5.02 3.83
CA ILE A 95 30.06 5.13 5.00
C ILE A 95 29.30 4.63 6.22
N VAL A 96 29.90 3.71 6.98
CA VAL A 96 29.36 3.26 8.28
C VAL A 96 30.28 3.76 9.39
N ALA A 97 29.75 4.56 10.29
CA ALA A 97 30.44 5.08 11.46
C ALA A 97 29.43 5.37 12.58
N ASP A 98 29.80 5.15 13.82
CA ASP A 98 29.01 5.48 15.03
C ASP A 98 27.57 4.93 15.01
N GLY A 99 27.38 3.73 14.48
CA GLY A 99 26.05 3.10 14.38
C GLY A 99 25.15 3.64 13.26
N VAL A 100 25.71 4.42 12.34
CA VAL A 100 24.99 5.13 11.29
C VAL A 100 25.59 4.81 9.93
N MET A 101 24.77 4.62 8.90
CA MET A 101 25.21 4.63 7.52
C MET A 101 24.88 5.98 6.86
N THR A 102 25.85 6.53 6.15
CA THR A 102 25.75 7.84 5.50
C THR A 102 26.01 7.70 3.99
N VAL A 103 25.23 8.41 3.20
CA VAL A 103 25.41 8.48 1.74
C VAL A 103 26.86 8.86 1.44
N ASN A 104 27.52 8.09 0.61
CA ASN A 104 28.87 8.40 0.15
C ASN A 104 28.80 9.12 -1.19
N LYS A 105 29.16 10.40 -1.23
CA LYS A 105 29.16 11.26 -2.43
C LYS A 105 30.41 11.08 -3.31
N ALA A 106 31.28 10.09 -3.03
CA ALA A 106 32.44 9.82 -3.86
C ALA A 106 32.05 9.38 -5.27
N GLN A 107 32.87 9.72 -6.26
CA GLN A 107 32.62 9.38 -7.66
C GLN A 107 32.41 7.87 -7.85
N GLY A 108 31.38 7.49 -8.57
CA GLY A 108 31.01 6.09 -8.85
C GLY A 108 30.41 5.36 -7.63
N VAL A 109 29.99 6.10 -6.60
CA VAL A 109 29.13 5.57 -5.54
C VAL A 109 27.73 6.13 -5.76
N GLY A 110 26.75 5.26 -5.84
CA GLY A 110 25.35 5.63 -6.10
C GLY A 110 24.40 5.03 -5.07
N ASN A 111 23.19 4.81 -5.53
CA ASN A 111 22.13 4.19 -4.73
C ASN A 111 22.52 2.81 -4.24
N ILE A 112 22.06 2.45 -3.06
CA ILE A 112 22.18 1.08 -2.52
C ILE A 112 20.81 0.45 -2.41
N GLN A 113 20.73 -0.88 -2.51
CA GLN A 113 19.50 -1.63 -2.34
C GLN A 113 19.73 -2.88 -1.50
N THR A 114 18.66 -3.40 -0.90
CA THR A 114 18.75 -4.65 -0.15
C THR A 114 19.10 -5.82 -1.07
N LYS A 115 19.87 -6.79 -0.57
CA LYS A 115 20.15 -8.06 -1.27
C LYS A 115 18.88 -8.89 -1.42
N ARG A 116 18.02 -8.84 -0.39
CA ARG A 116 16.73 -9.52 -0.38
C ARG A 116 15.68 -8.65 -1.06
N ALA A 117 14.73 -9.31 -1.71
CA ALA A 117 13.55 -8.69 -2.30
C ALA A 117 12.30 -9.06 -1.48
N PHE A 118 11.36 -8.15 -1.41
CA PHE A 118 10.16 -8.23 -0.56
C PHE A 118 8.90 -7.93 -1.38
N ARG A 119 7.75 -8.36 -0.87
CA ARG A 119 6.46 -8.08 -1.49
C ARG A 119 5.64 -7.10 -0.65
N ASN A 120 4.97 -7.60 0.38
CA ASN A 120 4.20 -6.79 1.32
C ASN A 120 4.94 -6.76 2.65
N TYR A 121 5.05 -5.59 3.26
CA TYR A 121 5.81 -5.48 4.51
C TYR A 121 5.45 -4.25 5.31
N GLN A 122 5.75 -4.30 6.60
CA GLN A 122 5.96 -3.17 7.47
C GLN A 122 7.44 -2.80 7.44
N LEU A 123 7.78 -1.52 7.29
CA LEU A 123 9.15 -0.99 7.34
C LEU A 123 9.26 0.05 8.43
N HIS A 124 10.33 -0.01 9.19
CA HIS A 124 10.82 1.06 10.04
C HIS A 124 12.18 1.54 9.53
N ILE A 125 12.35 2.84 9.40
CA ILE A 125 13.61 3.46 8.98
C ILE A 125 13.78 4.82 9.63
N GLU A 126 14.95 5.07 10.22
CA GLU A 126 15.32 6.38 10.72
C GLU A 126 16.32 7.06 9.78
N TRP A 127 16.12 8.35 9.54
CA TRP A 127 16.98 9.16 8.68
C TRP A 127 17.23 10.54 9.27
N LYS A 128 18.33 11.17 8.85
CA LYS A 128 18.72 12.47 9.40
C LYS A 128 19.34 13.36 8.32
N ILE A 129 18.80 14.55 8.20
CA ILE A 129 19.43 15.66 7.49
C ILE A 129 20.54 16.21 8.41
N PRO A 130 21.78 16.42 7.92
CA PRO A 130 22.83 17.01 8.73
C PRO A 130 22.51 18.46 9.14
N GLU A 131 23.00 18.87 10.30
CA GLU A 131 22.69 20.19 10.87
C GLU A 131 23.17 21.34 9.97
N ASN A 132 24.32 21.15 9.30
CA ASN A 132 24.93 22.10 8.37
C ASN A 132 24.39 22.04 6.94
N VAL A 133 23.21 21.44 6.73
CA VAL A 133 22.62 21.31 5.38
C VAL A 133 22.52 22.67 4.70
N THR A 134 22.88 22.71 3.43
CA THR A 134 22.83 23.89 2.55
C THR A 134 21.86 23.68 1.37
N GLY A 135 21.63 24.72 0.61
CA GLY A 135 20.73 24.68 -0.56
C GLY A 135 19.30 25.11 -0.23
N THR A 136 18.43 24.97 -1.22
CA THR A 136 17.01 25.33 -1.17
C THR A 136 16.21 24.36 -2.02
N ASP A 137 14.89 24.31 -1.81
CA ASP A 137 13.98 23.50 -2.62
C ASP A 137 14.43 22.01 -2.64
N GLN A 138 14.42 21.37 -3.78
CA GLN A 138 14.84 19.98 -4.00
C GLN A 138 16.34 19.75 -3.91
N ALA A 139 17.14 20.81 -3.88
CA ALA A 139 18.60 20.73 -3.72
C ALA A 139 19.04 20.89 -2.24
N ARG A 140 18.15 20.62 -1.27
CA ARG A 140 18.44 20.72 0.16
C ARG A 140 18.12 19.43 0.89
N GLY A 141 19.16 18.64 1.15
CA GLY A 141 19.03 17.40 1.92
C GLY A 141 18.11 16.37 1.23
N ASN A 142 18.33 16.13 -0.05
CA ASN A 142 17.51 15.24 -0.87
C ASN A 142 18.02 13.78 -0.84
N SER A 143 17.09 12.87 -0.72
CA SER A 143 17.25 11.42 -0.84
C SER A 143 15.87 10.78 -1.10
N GLY A 144 15.81 9.46 -1.17
CA GLY A 144 14.56 8.72 -1.33
C GLY A 144 14.63 7.32 -0.74
N VAL A 145 13.52 6.85 -0.23
CA VAL A 145 13.29 5.44 0.12
C VAL A 145 12.40 4.83 -0.95
N PHE A 146 12.97 4.00 -1.83
CA PHE A 146 12.19 3.28 -2.82
C PHE A 146 11.63 2.01 -2.20
N LEU A 147 10.34 1.99 -1.99
CA LEU A 147 9.60 0.87 -1.39
C LEU A 147 9.65 -0.39 -2.26
N ALA A 148 9.80 -0.23 -3.56
CA ALA A 148 10.11 -1.31 -4.50
C ALA A 148 11.03 -0.76 -5.60
N SER A 149 12.26 -1.24 -5.64
CA SER A 149 13.23 -0.93 -6.70
C SER A 149 12.92 -1.78 -7.93
N THR A 150 12.63 -1.15 -9.06
CA THR A 150 12.26 -1.85 -10.30
C THR A 150 13.38 -1.82 -11.35
N GLY A 151 14.56 -1.31 -10.99
CA GLY A 151 15.72 -1.23 -11.87
C GLY A 151 16.81 -0.29 -11.35
N PRO A 152 17.86 -0.05 -12.14
CA PRO A 152 18.94 0.86 -11.79
C PRO A 152 18.48 2.33 -11.72
N GLY A 153 19.35 3.22 -11.24
CA GLY A 153 19.02 4.63 -11.03
C GLY A 153 17.85 4.82 -10.08
N ASP A 154 16.93 5.69 -10.43
CA ASP A 154 15.75 6.03 -9.62
C ASP A 154 14.47 5.32 -10.10
N ALA A 155 14.60 4.14 -10.70
CA ALA A 155 13.45 3.31 -11.05
C ALA A 155 12.86 2.65 -9.80
N GLY A 156 11.56 2.86 -9.55
CA GLY A 156 10.84 2.28 -8.41
C GLY A 156 9.74 3.18 -7.86
N TYR A 157 9.30 2.88 -6.64
CA TYR A 157 8.19 3.53 -5.94
C TYR A 157 8.75 4.34 -4.77
N GLU A 158 8.87 5.63 -4.92
CA GLU A 158 9.63 6.50 -4.02
C GLU A 158 8.77 7.16 -2.95
N LEU A 159 9.17 6.96 -1.70
CA LEU A 159 8.82 7.79 -0.54
C LEU A 159 9.93 8.83 -0.34
N GLN A 160 9.58 10.09 -0.52
CA GLN A 160 10.53 11.20 -0.53
C GLN A 160 11.20 11.42 0.83
N VAL A 161 12.52 11.61 0.80
CA VAL A 161 13.35 12.16 1.89
C VAL A 161 13.88 13.51 1.44
N LEU A 162 13.60 14.55 2.21
CA LEU A 162 14.01 15.93 1.92
C LEU A 162 14.08 16.73 3.22
N ASP A 163 14.92 17.74 3.32
CA ASP A 163 14.72 18.76 4.33
C ASP A 163 13.50 19.61 3.98
N SER A 164 12.39 19.34 4.65
CA SER A 164 11.14 20.10 4.51
C SER A 164 10.86 21.02 5.69
N TYR A 165 11.84 21.19 6.60
CA TYR A 165 11.74 22.15 7.70
C TYR A 165 12.09 23.55 7.21
N ASN A 166 11.09 24.45 7.18
CA ASN A 166 11.24 25.82 6.67
C ASN A 166 11.85 25.89 5.26
N ASN A 167 11.65 24.87 4.44
CA ASN A 167 12.14 24.78 3.06
C ASN A 167 10.95 24.70 2.11
N LYS A 168 10.79 25.73 1.28
CA LYS A 168 9.70 25.81 0.31
C LYS A 168 10.03 24.98 -0.92
N THR A 169 9.16 24.04 -1.25
CA THR A 169 9.22 23.22 -2.46
C THR A 169 7.81 22.90 -2.97
N TYR A 170 7.70 22.23 -4.12
CA TYR A 170 6.39 21.71 -4.56
C TYR A 170 5.89 20.62 -3.58
N VAL A 171 4.62 20.71 -3.22
CA VAL A 171 4.06 19.98 -2.09
C VAL A 171 4.04 18.45 -2.24
N ASN A 172 4.02 17.95 -3.47
CA ASN A 172 4.14 16.52 -3.77
C ASN A 172 5.59 16.04 -3.96
N GLY A 173 6.56 16.83 -3.55
CA GLY A 173 7.99 16.52 -3.52
C GLY A 173 8.65 16.83 -2.18
N GLN A 174 7.89 17.21 -1.14
CA GLN A 174 8.41 17.36 0.21
C GLN A 174 8.52 15.99 0.93
N ALA A 175 9.22 15.94 2.05
CA ALA A 175 9.36 14.74 2.84
C ALA A 175 7.99 14.09 3.17
N GLY A 176 7.91 12.76 3.06
CA GLY A 176 6.67 12.01 3.28
C GLY A 176 5.71 11.98 2.09
N SER A 177 6.03 12.65 0.97
CA SER A 177 5.26 12.49 -0.26
C SER A 177 5.58 11.14 -0.94
N ILE A 178 4.60 10.57 -1.63
CA ILE A 178 4.87 9.63 -2.71
C ILE A 178 5.23 10.51 -3.90
N TYR A 179 6.51 10.55 -4.22
CA TYR A 179 7.11 11.58 -5.07
C TYR A 179 6.33 11.81 -6.38
N LYS A 180 5.88 13.08 -6.55
CA LYS A 180 5.04 13.55 -7.65
C LYS A 180 3.67 12.86 -7.82
N GLN A 181 3.24 12.04 -6.85
CA GLN A 181 1.94 11.36 -6.89
C GLN A 181 1.06 11.73 -5.68
N GLY A 182 1.58 11.60 -4.46
CA GLY A 182 0.84 11.80 -3.22
C GLY A 182 1.40 12.95 -2.37
N ILE A 183 0.56 13.94 -2.07
CA ILE A 183 0.90 15.02 -1.13
C ILE A 183 0.77 14.46 0.29
N PRO A 184 1.74 14.68 1.21
CA PRO A 184 1.56 14.31 2.60
C PRO A 184 0.45 15.14 3.26
N LEU A 185 -0.34 14.50 4.12
CA LEU A 185 -1.47 15.14 4.81
C LEU A 185 -1.04 16.35 5.66
N VAL A 186 0.14 16.28 6.23
CA VAL A 186 0.77 17.34 7.03
C VAL A 186 2.29 17.25 6.90
N ASN A 187 3.03 18.26 7.35
CA ASN A 187 4.50 18.28 7.39
C ASN A 187 5.01 18.20 8.84
N PRO A 188 5.29 17.00 9.38
CA PRO A 188 5.83 16.83 10.73
C PRO A 188 7.36 16.83 10.77
N ASN A 189 8.04 17.40 9.79
CA ASN A 189 9.48 17.41 9.68
C ASN A 189 10.13 18.13 10.87
N ARG A 190 11.04 17.46 11.54
CA ARG A 190 11.93 18.10 12.54
C ARG A 190 13.03 18.86 11.82
N LYS A 191 13.67 19.79 12.52
CA LYS A 191 14.77 20.59 11.96
C LYS A 191 16.00 19.73 11.61
N PRO A 192 16.87 20.20 10.71
CA PRO A 192 18.16 19.56 10.44
C PRO A 192 18.95 19.27 11.72
N GLY A 193 19.68 18.17 11.73
CA GLY A 193 20.38 17.64 12.90
C GLY A 193 19.56 16.66 13.75
N GLU A 194 18.24 16.67 13.64
CA GLU A 194 17.37 15.76 14.39
C GLU A 194 17.03 14.51 13.56
N TRP A 195 16.88 13.35 14.23
CA TRP A 195 16.43 12.11 13.59
C TRP A 195 14.95 12.18 13.25
N GLN A 196 14.64 11.75 12.05
CA GLN A 196 13.31 11.55 11.49
C GLN A 196 13.01 10.05 11.43
N THR A 197 11.74 9.68 11.49
CA THR A 197 11.30 8.29 11.45
C THR A 197 10.23 8.12 10.40
N TYR A 198 10.36 7.12 9.54
CA TYR A 198 9.25 6.59 8.74
C TYR A 198 8.86 5.21 9.25
N ASP A 199 7.58 5.04 9.58
CA ASP A 199 6.92 3.76 9.76
C ASP A 199 5.95 3.56 8.59
N VAL A 200 6.17 2.52 7.81
CA VAL A 200 5.51 2.31 6.52
C VAL A 200 4.82 0.96 6.49
N VAL A 201 3.59 0.92 6.02
CA VAL A 201 2.92 -0.31 5.58
C VAL A 201 2.82 -0.27 4.05
N TRP A 202 3.53 -1.18 3.40
CA TRP A 202 3.58 -1.31 1.96
C TRP A 202 2.81 -2.54 1.49
N THR A 203 1.90 -2.34 0.53
CA THR A 203 1.24 -3.42 -0.20
C THR A 203 1.60 -3.33 -1.68
N ALA A 204 2.28 -4.33 -2.19
CA ALA A 204 2.72 -4.39 -3.57
C ALA A 204 1.53 -4.53 -4.54
N PRO A 205 1.67 -4.04 -5.79
CA PRO A 205 0.66 -4.26 -6.81
C PRO A 205 0.55 -5.74 -7.17
N THR A 206 -0.60 -6.13 -7.68
CA THR A 206 -0.78 -7.45 -8.28
C THR A 206 -1.08 -7.32 -9.76
N PHE A 207 -0.76 -8.38 -10.52
CA PHE A 207 -0.91 -8.39 -11.98
C PHE A 207 -1.68 -9.61 -12.44
N ASN A 208 -2.36 -9.49 -13.55
CA ASN A 208 -3.00 -10.59 -14.26
C ASN A 208 -1.96 -11.45 -15.00
N ALA A 209 -2.40 -12.55 -15.58
CA ALA A 209 -1.54 -13.44 -16.35
C ALA A 209 -0.96 -12.77 -17.63
N ASP A 210 -1.65 -11.79 -18.16
CA ASP A 210 -1.25 -10.98 -19.32
C ASP A 210 -0.41 -9.75 -18.96
N ASP A 211 0.10 -9.70 -17.72
CA ASP A 211 0.90 -8.60 -17.16
C ASP A 211 0.16 -7.27 -16.95
N SER A 212 -1.14 -7.19 -17.24
CA SER A 212 -1.95 -6.03 -16.91
C SER A 212 -2.11 -5.88 -15.39
N LEU A 213 -2.27 -4.65 -14.91
CA LEU A 213 -2.50 -4.37 -13.49
C LEU A 213 -3.82 -5.00 -13.03
N LYS A 214 -3.77 -5.75 -11.93
CA LYS A 214 -4.96 -6.32 -11.27
C LYS A 214 -5.37 -5.46 -10.06
N THR A 215 -4.43 -5.16 -9.17
CA THR A 215 -4.64 -4.25 -8.05
C THR A 215 -3.45 -3.29 -7.95
N PRO A 216 -3.68 -1.99 -7.72
CA PRO A 216 -2.60 -1.03 -7.53
C PRO A 216 -1.84 -1.27 -6.22
N ALA A 217 -0.65 -0.69 -6.13
CA ALA A 217 0.10 -0.62 -4.88
C ALA A 217 -0.58 0.36 -3.92
N ASN A 218 -0.49 0.07 -2.61
CA ASN A 218 -0.99 0.95 -1.56
C ASN A 218 0.07 1.18 -0.49
N VAL A 219 0.07 2.37 0.10
CA VAL A 219 0.99 2.72 1.17
C VAL A 219 0.30 3.51 2.28
N THR A 220 0.63 3.16 3.52
CA THR A 220 0.35 3.98 4.71
C THR A 220 1.69 4.37 5.30
N VAL A 221 1.87 5.66 5.61
CA VAL A 221 3.13 6.20 6.16
C VAL A 221 2.83 7.04 7.38
N PHE A 222 3.51 6.71 8.48
CA PHE A 222 3.66 7.59 9.63
C PHE A 222 5.05 8.23 9.57
N PHE A 223 5.09 9.54 9.64
CA PHE A 223 6.31 10.33 9.68
C PHE A 223 6.42 10.97 11.07
N ASN A 224 7.45 10.61 11.84
CA ASN A 224 7.62 11.03 13.24
C ASN A 224 6.37 10.72 14.11
N GLY A 225 5.72 9.57 13.86
CA GLY A 225 4.50 9.17 14.55
C GLY A 225 3.21 9.83 14.04
N VAL A 226 3.28 10.72 13.04
CA VAL A 226 2.14 11.43 12.47
C VAL A 226 1.77 10.82 11.13
N LEU A 227 0.49 10.51 10.92
CA LEU A 227 -0.01 9.94 9.66
C LEU A 227 0.13 10.97 8.53
N VAL A 228 0.91 10.63 7.49
CA VAL A 228 1.13 11.49 6.31
C VAL A 228 0.60 10.90 5.01
N GLN A 229 0.53 9.56 4.90
CA GLN A 229 -0.14 8.86 3.80
C GLN A 229 -1.10 7.83 4.40
N ASN A 230 -2.38 7.89 4.05
CA ASN A 230 -3.41 7.00 4.57
C ASN A 230 -3.94 6.09 3.45
N HIS A 231 -3.43 4.86 3.38
CA HIS A 231 -3.82 3.88 2.36
C HIS A 231 -3.82 4.50 0.95
N PHE A 232 -2.76 5.29 0.67
CA PHE A 232 -2.63 6.00 -0.60
C PHE A 232 -2.41 4.99 -1.72
N GLU A 233 -3.27 5.03 -2.73
CA GLU A 233 -3.16 4.23 -3.94
C GLU A 233 -2.18 4.89 -4.91
N LEU A 234 -1.09 4.19 -5.24
CA LEU A 234 -0.08 4.68 -6.18
C LEU A 234 -0.58 4.51 -7.63
N LYS A 235 -0.15 5.40 -8.50
CA LYS A 235 -0.45 5.37 -9.94
C LYS A 235 0.58 4.58 -10.75
N GLY A 236 1.62 4.07 -10.11
CA GLY A 236 2.74 3.35 -10.71
C GLY A 236 4.07 3.76 -10.10
N GLN A 237 5.17 3.34 -10.74
CA GLN A 237 6.50 3.74 -10.32
C GLN A 237 6.73 5.25 -10.49
N THR A 238 7.57 5.81 -9.63
CA THR A 238 7.94 7.23 -9.64
C THR A 238 8.70 7.60 -10.90
N LEU A 239 8.35 8.76 -11.48
CA LEU A 239 9.10 9.39 -12.57
C LEU A 239 9.35 10.85 -12.25
N TYR A 240 10.58 11.31 -12.51
CA TYR A 240 10.89 12.75 -12.49
C TYR A 240 10.14 13.51 -13.60
N ILE A 241 10.08 12.92 -14.79
CA ILE A 241 9.37 13.45 -15.96
C ILE A 241 8.45 12.36 -16.51
N GLY A 242 7.20 12.70 -16.77
CA GLY A 242 6.20 11.79 -17.33
C GLY A 242 5.14 11.33 -16.33
N GLN A 243 4.25 10.48 -16.81
CA GLN A 243 3.18 9.92 -15.97
C GLN A 243 3.62 8.58 -15.37
N PRO A 244 3.30 8.32 -14.10
CA PRO A 244 3.55 7.03 -13.48
C PRO A 244 2.94 5.88 -14.30
N PHE A 245 3.57 4.73 -14.28
CA PHE A 245 3.06 3.51 -14.92
C PHE A 245 3.45 2.28 -14.12
N TYR A 246 2.69 1.20 -14.26
CA TYR A 246 3.02 -0.08 -13.67
C TYR A 246 3.81 -0.96 -14.64
N LYS A 247 4.84 -1.61 -14.10
CA LYS A 247 5.57 -2.70 -14.75
C LYS A 247 5.54 -3.89 -13.81
N LYS A 248 5.18 -5.06 -14.32
CA LYS A 248 5.08 -6.30 -13.52
C LYS A 248 6.39 -6.64 -12.82
N TYR A 249 6.27 -6.94 -11.55
CA TYR A 249 7.27 -7.61 -10.72
C TYR A 249 6.54 -8.45 -9.66
N ASP A 250 7.22 -9.40 -9.06
CA ASP A 250 6.66 -10.20 -7.95
C ASP A 250 7.17 -9.69 -6.61
N THR A 251 8.48 -9.64 -6.45
CA THR A 251 9.19 -9.07 -5.30
C THR A 251 10.20 -8.03 -5.78
N ALA A 252 10.54 -7.07 -4.95
CA ALA A 252 11.54 -6.07 -5.27
C ALA A 252 12.38 -5.69 -4.03
N PRO A 253 13.68 -5.33 -4.22
CA PRO A 253 14.47 -4.81 -3.12
C PRO A 253 13.99 -3.41 -2.69
N ILE A 254 14.27 -3.04 -1.44
CA ILE A 254 14.18 -1.67 -0.95
C ILE A 254 15.46 -0.96 -1.38
N LYS A 255 15.35 0.27 -1.89
CA LYS A 255 16.51 1.05 -2.32
C LYS A 255 16.57 2.38 -1.61
N LEU A 256 17.77 2.83 -1.27
CA LEU A 256 18.05 4.16 -0.72
C LEU A 256 18.82 4.98 -1.74
N GLN A 257 18.41 6.23 -1.92
CA GLN A 257 18.96 7.10 -2.96
C GLN A 257 20.19 7.88 -2.47
N ALA A 258 21.23 7.87 -3.27
CA ALA A 258 22.33 8.83 -3.23
C ALA A 258 22.01 9.94 -4.23
N HIS A 259 21.24 10.95 -3.81
CA HIS A 259 20.83 12.04 -4.72
C HIS A 259 22.04 12.87 -5.18
N GLY A 260 22.00 13.30 -6.44
CA GLY A 260 23.11 13.98 -7.10
C GLY A 260 23.26 15.49 -6.79
N ASP A 261 22.50 16.04 -5.84
CA ASP A 261 22.65 17.43 -5.42
C ASP A 261 23.99 17.70 -4.69
N HIS A 262 24.29 18.95 -4.46
CA HIS A 262 25.50 19.37 -3.75
C HIS A 262 25.31 19.53 -2.23
N SER A 263 24.12 19.18 -1.69
CA SER A 263 23.90 19.23 -0.25
C SER A 263 24.71 18.16 0.50
N GLU A 264 24.85 18.34 1.76
CA GLU A 264 25.51 17.40 2.67
C GLU A 264 24.76 16.07 2.70
N PRO A 265 25.49 14.95 2.85
CA PRO A 265 24.91 13.61 2.72
C PRO A 265 23.96 13.26 3.86
N ILE A 266 22.88 12.59 3.50
CA ILE A 266 21.87 12.06 4.43
C ILE A 266 22.41 10.83 5.14
N SER A 267 22.02 10.68 6.39
CA SER A 267 22.36 9.53 7.22
C SER A 267 21.13 8.70 7.56
N PHE A 268 21.32 7.38 7.69
CA PHE A 268 20.28 6.40 8.03
C PHE A 268 20.73 5.51 9.19
N ARG A 269 19.78 5.01 9.98
CA ARG A 269 20.02 4.01 11.02
C ARG A 269 18.75 3.21 11.31
N ASN A 270 18.87 2.18 12.13
CA ASN A 270 17.76 1.40 12.67
C ASN A 270 16.74 1.04 11.58
N ILE A 271 17.15 0.20 10.62
CA ILE A 271 16.30 -0.20 9.49
C ILE A 271 15.91 -1.66 9.66
N TRP A 272 14.62 -1.92 9.74
CA TRP A 272 14.08 -3.28 9.81
C TRP A 272 12.73 -3.37 9.09
N ILE A 273 12.39 -4.58 8.67
CA ILE A 273 11.09 -4.89 8.09
C ILE A 273 10.44 -6.10 8.77
N ARG A 274 9.14 -6.20 8.63
CA ARG A 274 8.31 -7.40 8.85
C ARG A 274 7.59 -7.73 7.56
N GLU A 275 7.72 -8.96 7.05
CA GLU A 275 6.92 -9.39 5.91
C GLU A 275 5.46 -9.61 6.35
N LEU A 276 4.53 -9.14 5.51
CA LEU A 276 3.09 -9.29 5.68
C LEU A 276 2.57 -10.28 4.64
N ASN A 277 1.92 -11.34 5.11
CA ASN A 277 1.34 -12.41 4.29
C ASN A 277 -0.06 -12.04 3.82
#